data_79cf8cbde56b75559daa7fa60691accd
#
_entry.id   79cf8cbde56b75559daa7fa60691accd
#
_cell.length_a   1.000
_cell.length_b   1.000
_cell.length_c   1.000
_cell.angle_alpha   90.00
_cell.angle_beta   90.00
_cell.angle_gamma   90.00
#
_symmetry.space_group_name_H-M   'P 1'
#
loop_
_entity.id
_entity.type
_entity.pdbx_description
1 polymer ?
#
loop_
_entity_poly.entity_id
_entity_poly.type
_entity_poly.pdbx_seq_one_letter_code
_entity_poly.pdbx_strand_id
1 'polypeptide(L)'
;VNTGARLFETAVGQTTARLYDEFIPAKSQTRVVTPSESRLLQLLADSANAWWDDRRTSDVREDRNVILAQALRAAYDTLVTEYGDPAKTPWTWGRVAPAKPNHLLRLAGFAALEMPIDGGRGTLNPSVSSKRANFGASWRMVVEMDTEPRIHAVYPGGQSGNPASSRYLDRYAMWANGQLDSVRTPRSAKDLAASD
;
A
#
# COMPACT_ATOMS: atom_id res chain seq x y z
N VAL A 1 3.33 1.78 -15.58
CA VAL A 1 2.25 2.28 -14.73
C VAL A 1 1.12 1.25 -14.72
N ASN A 2 0.91 0.57 -13.61
CA ASN A 2 -0.08 -0.51 -13.52
C ASN A 2 -1.44 0.05 -13.08
N THR A 3 -2.42 0.06 -13.98
CA THR A 3 -3.79 0.52 -13.71
C THR A 3 -4.64 -0.58 -13.06
N GLY A 4 -4.22 -1.85 -13.14
CA GLY A 4 -4.95 -3.01 -12.59
C GLY A 4 -4.71 -3.25 -11.09
N ALA A 5 -3.63 -2.72 -10.50
CA ALA A 5 -3.27 -3.02 -9.13
C ALA A 5 -4.36 -2.61 -8.12
N ARG A 6 -4.94 -1.43 -8.29
CA ARG A 6 -6.04 -0.97 -7.42
C ARG A 6 -7.31 -1.78 -7.60
N LEU A 7 -7.65 -2.13 -8.84
CA LEU A 7 -8.79 -3.01 -9.12
C LEU A 7 -8.60 -4.37 -8.45
N PHE A 8 -7.40 -4.95 -8.58
CA PHE A 8 -7.07 -6.22 -7.94
C PHE A 8 -7.23 -6.16 -6.41
N GLU A 9 -6.62 -5.17 -5.74
CA GLU A 9 -6.75 -5.05 -4.28
C GLU A 9 -8.20 -4.83 -3.84
N THR A 10 -8.94 -4.01 -4.57
CA THR A 10 -10.36 -3.76 -4.27
C THR A 10 -11.18 -5.03 -4.47
N ALA A 11 -10.91 -5.80 -5.53
CA ALA A 11 -11.59 -7.07 -5.80
C ALA A 11 -11.27 -8.13 -4.73
N VAL A 12 -10.02 -8.22 -4.27
CA VAL A 12 -9.64 -9.09 -3.13
C VAL A 12 -10.41 -8.69 -1.87
N GLY A 13 -10.51 -7.41 -1.58
CA GLY A 13 -11.31 -6.89 -0.47
C GLY A 13 -12.80 -7.23 -0.59
N GLN A 14 -13.39 -7.06 -1.77
CA GLN A 14 -14.77 -7.41 -2.06
C GLN A 14 -15.02 -8.93 -1.97
N THR A 15 -14.07 -9.75 -2.43
CA THR A 15 -14.14 -11.21 -2.29
C THR A 15 -14.15 -11.62 -0.83
N THR A 16 -13.21 -11.07 -0.05
CA THR A 16 -13.12 -11.33 1.39
C THR A 16 -14.39 -10.90 2.12
N ALA A 17 -14.95 -9.75 1.78
CA ALA A 17 -16.19 -9.28 2.37
C ALA A 17 -17.34 -10.26 2.12
N ARG A 18 -17.50 -10.75 0.87
CA ARG A 18 -18.58 -11.69 0.50
C ARG A 18 -18.45 -13.06 1.15
N LEU A 19 -17.22 -13.52 1.41
CA LEU A 19 -17.00 -14.78 2.12
C LEU A 19 -17.38 -14.72 3.61
N TYR A 20 -17.53 -13.51 4.17
CA TYR A 20 -17.72 -13.35 5.62
C TYR A 20 -18.92 -12.50 6.01
N ASP A 21 -19.59 -11.83 5.06
CA ASP A 21 -20.70 -10.92 5.38
C ASP A 21 -21.92 -11.62 5.96
N GLU A 22 -22.14 -12.90 5.64
CA GLU A 22 -23.19 -13.72 6.24
C GLU A 22 -23.00 -13.99 7.74
N PHE A 23 -21.73 -13.92 8.22
CA PHE A 23 -21.37 -14.14 9.62
C PHE A 23 -21.31 -12.85 10.43
N ILE A 24 -21.45 -11.69 9.77
CA ILE A 24 -21.39 -10.40 10.43
C ILE A 24 -22.82 -9.87 10.62
N PRO A 25 -23.34 -9.83 11.86
CA PRO A 25 -24.65 -9.22 12.10
C PRO A 25 -24.66 -7.76 11.61
N ALA A 26 -25.72 -7.34 10.93
CA ALA A 26 -25.85 -6.03 10.29
C ALA A 26 -25.62 -4.82 11.24
N LYS A 27 -25.65 -5.02 12.55
CA LYS A 27 -25.41 -4.02 13.59
C LYS A 27 -24.22 -4.33 14.49
N SER A 28 -23.38 -5.34 14.13
CA SER A 28 -22.25 -5.70 14.96
C SER A 28 -21.12 -4.67 14.84
N GLN A 29 -20.68 -4.13 15.97
CA GLN A 29 -19.43 -3.38 16.07
C GLN A 29 -18.22 -4.33 16.27
N THR A 30 -18.47 -5.63 16.37
CA THR A 30 -17.41 -6.61 16.57
C THR A 30 -16.64 -6.80 15.28
N ARG A 31 -15.35 -6.60 15.35
CA ARG A 31 -14.45 -6.84 14.23
C ARG A 31 -14.33 -8.33 14.00
N VAL A 32 -14.99 -8.85 12.97
CA VAL A 32 -14.79 -10.24 12.56
C VAL A 32 -13.39 -10.36 11.95
N VAL A 33 -12.67 -11.38 12.39
CA VAL A 33 -11.34 -11.67 11.85
C VAL A 33 -11.51 -12.15 10.41
N THR A 34 -11.03 -11.36 9.46
CA THR A 34 -11.00 -11.78 8.05
C THR A 34 -9.95 -12.87 7.86
N PRO A 35 -10.11 -13.77 6.86
CA PRO A 35 -9.13 -14.81 6.61
C PRO A 35 -7.77 -14.23 6.28
N SER A 36 -6.73 -14.97 6.64
CA SER A 36 -5.38 -14.68 6.15
C SER A 36 -5.30 -14.87 4.63
N GLU A 37 -4.33 -14.21 4.00
CA GLU A 37 -4.08 -14.37 2.56
C GLU A 37 -3.83 -15.84 2.18
N SER A 38 -3.15 -16.61 3.02
CA SER A 38 -2.93 -18.04 2.81
C SER A 38 -4.23 -18.82 2.80
N ARG A 39 -5.20 -18.47 3.66
CA ARG A 39 -6.52 -19.10 3.67
C ARG A 39 -7.33 -18.77 2.42
N LEU A 40 -7.28 -17.52 1.98
CA LEU A 40 -7.92 -17.11 0.73
C LEU A 40 -7.33 -17.87 -0.47
N LEU A 41 -6.01 -18.04 -0.54
CA LEU A 41 -5.36 -18.83 -1.60
C LEU A 41 -5.80 -20.30 -1.59
N GLN A 42 -5.95 -20.91 -0.41
CA GLN A 42 -6.50 -22.28 -0.30
C GLN A 42 -7.92 -22.37 -0.84
N LEU A 43 -8.78 -21.41 -0.49
CA LEU A 43 -10.16 -21.34 -1.00
C LEU A 43 -10.17 -21.13 -2.51
N LEU A 44 -9.31 -20.29 -3.05
CA LEU A 44 -9.18 -20.06 -4.49
C LEU A 44 -8.79 -21.34 -5.26
N ALA A 45 -8.06 -22.24 -4.63
CA ALA A 45 -7.68 -23.54 -5.24
C ALA A 45 -8.85 -24.54 -5.29
N ASP A 46 -9.85 -24.40 -4.42
CA ASP A 46 -11.02 -25.29 -4.31
C ASP A 46 -12.31 -24.56 -4.73
N SER A 47 -12.70 -24.75 -5.99
CA SER A 47 -13.85 -24.05 -6.58
C SER A 47 -15.22 -24.50 -6.03
N ALA A 48 -15.27 -25.68 -5.44
CA ALA A 48 -16.51 -26.27 -4.91
C ALA A 48 -16.61 -26.16 -3.37
N ASN A 49 -15.69 -25.44 -2.74
CA ASN A 49 -15.69 -25.28 -1.29
C ASN A 49 -16.98 -24.62 -0.81
N ALA A 50 -17.56 -25.17 0.27
CA ALA A 50 -18.82 -24.68 0.84
C ALA A 50 -18.75 -23.21 1.35
N TRP A 51 -17.56 -22.65 1.53
CA TRP A 51 -17.37 -21.26 1.89
C TRP A 51 -17.70 -20.26 0.77
N TRP A 52 -17.86 -20.74 -0.47
CA TRP A 52 -18.27 -19.89 -1.59
C TRP A 52 -19.78 -19.65 -1.65
N ASP A 53 -20.56 -20.52 -0.99
CA ASP A 53 -22.00 -20.51 -1.02
C ASP A 53 -22.58 -19.56 0.05
N ASP A 54 -23.27 -18.51 -0.37
CA ASP A 54 -23.97 -17.58 0.52
C ASP A 54 -25.28 -18.24 1.01
N ARG A 55 -25.30 -18.70 2.22
CA ARG A 55 -26.45 -19.42 2.82
C ARG A 55 -27.71 -18.57 2.97
N ARG A 56 -27.64 -17.28 2.72
CA ARG A 56 -28.83 -16.41 2.71
C ARG A 56 -29.59 -16.52 1.40
N THR A 57 -28.97 -17.02 0.35
CA THR A 57 -29.60 -17.28 -0.95
C THR A 57 -29.95 -18.77 -1.01
N SER A 58 -31.24 -19.11 -0.73
CA SER A 58 -31.70 -20.51 -0.63
C SER A 58 -31.97 -21.19 -1.96
N ASP A 59 -32.11 -20.43 -3.02
CA ASP A 59 -32.52 -20.84 -4.37
C ASP A 59 -31.36 -20.89 -5.37
N VAL A 60 -30.21 -20.40 -4.99
CA VAL A 60 -28.98 -20.37 -5.80
C VAL A 60 -27.81 -20.86 -4.96
N ARG A 61 -27.03 -21.78 -5.49
CA ARG A 61 -25.75 -22.16 -4.92
C ARG A 61 -24.63 -21.45 -5.66
N GLU A 62 -23.95 -20.56 -4.97
CA GLU A 62 -22.80 -19.88 -5.50
C GLU A 62 -21.56 -20.78 -5.47
N ASP A 63 -20.72 -20.62 -6.48
CA ASP A 63 -19.37 -21.16 -6.52
C ASP A 63 -18.32 -20.05 -6.50
N ARG A 64 -17.06 -20.46 -6.45
CA ARG A 64 -15.92 -19.50 -6.52
C ARG A 64 -16.05 -18.51 -7.66
N ASN A 65 -16.42 -18.97 -8.85
CA ASN A 65 -16.40 -18.13 -10.05
C ASN A 65 -17.51 -17.07 -10.00
N VAL A 66 -18.68 -17.44 -9.47
CA VAL A 66 -19.80 -16.50 -9.27
C VAL A 66 -19.38 -15.42 -8.27
N ILE A 67 -18.84 -15.80 -7.11
CA ILE A 67 -18.40 -14.85 -6.07
C ILE A 67 -17.28 -13.94 -6.58
N LEU A 68 -16.31 -14.48 -7.31
CA LEU A 68 -15.23 -13.68 -7.89
C LEU A 68 -15.73 -12.70 -8.96
N ALA A 69 -16.66 -13.12 -9.82
CA ALA A 69 -17.25 -12.24 -10.82
C ALA A 69 -18.04 -11.10 -10.18
N GLN A 70 -18.85 -11.40 -9.16
CA GLN A 70 -19.58 -10.39 -8.40
C GLN A 70 -18.64 -9.43 -7.67
N ALA A 71 -17.56 -9.94 -7.05
CA ALA A 71 -16.57 -9.16 -6.35
C ALA A 71 -15.81 -8.22 -7.31
N LEU A 72 -15.41 -8.72 -8.48
CA LEU A 72 -14.73 -7.93 -9.49
C LEU A 72 -15.63 -6.82 -10.04
N ARG A 73 -16.90 -7.14 -10.31
CA ARG A 73 -17.90 -6.15 -10.77
C ARG A 73 -18.09 -5.06 -9.72
N ALA A 74 -18.31 -5.43 -8.47
CA ALA A 74 -18.49 -4.47 -7.39
C ALA A 74 -17.24 -3.62 -7.14
N ALA A 75 -16.06 -4.20 -7.30
CA ALA A 75 -14.79 -3.45 -7.22
C ALA A 75 -14.69 -2.41 -8.34
N TYR A 76 -15.01 -2.80 -9.56
CA TYR A 76 -15.01 -1.89 -10.70
C TYR A 76 -16.01 -0.75 -10.50
N ASP A 77 -17.26 -1.04 -10.15
CA ASP A 77 -18.31 -0.04 -9.95
C ASP A 77 -17.94 0.93 -8.79
N THR A 78 -17.32 0.42 -7.73
CA THR A 78 -16.79 1.24 -6.63
C THR A 78 -15.73 2.21 -7.14
N LEU A 79 -14.77 1.72 -7.92
CA LEU A 79 -13.66 2.56 -8.41
C LEU A 79 -14.14 3.57 -9.47
N VAL A 80 -15.12 3.21 -10.32
CA VAL A 80 -15.75 4.15 -11.24
C VAL A 80 -16.44 5.28 -10.47
N THR A 81 -17.18 4.94 -9.42
CA THR A 81 -17.85 5.93 -8.57
C THR A 81 -16.85 6.86 -7.87
N GLU A 82 -15.71 6.30 -7.46
CA GLU A 82 -14.73 7.03 -6.64
C GLU A 82 -13.75 7.85 -7.48
N TYR A 83 -13.31 7.32 -8.63
CA TYR A 83 -12.22 7.89 -9.45
C TYR A 83 -12.61 8.18 -10.90
N GLY A 84 -13.84 7.85 -11.31
CA GLY A 84 -14.33 8.02 -12.68
C GLY A 84 -13.93 6.88 -13.62
N ASP A 85 -14.27 7.03 -14.88
CA ASP A 85 -13.99 6.07 -15.96
C ASP A 85 -12.48 5.87 -16.16
N PRO A 86 -11.95 4.64 -16.03
CA PRO A 86 -10.52 4.36 -16.20
C PRO A 86 -9.99 4.62 -17.62
N ALA A 87 -10.87 4.61 -18.64
CA ALA A 87 -10.48 4.94 -20.00
C ALA A 87 -10.17 6.44 -20.17
N LYS A 88 -10.82 7.29 -19.38
CA LYS A 88 -10.59 8.73 -19.38
C LYS A 88 -9.54 9.13 -18.37
N THR A 89 -9.51 8.45 -17.23
CA THR A 89 -8.66 8.79 -16.10
C THR A 89 -8.10 7.51 -15.49
N PRO A 90 -6.93 7.05 -15.93
CA PRO A 90 -6.34 5.79 -15.47
C PRO A 90 -6.20 5.72 -13.95
N TRP A 91 -6.56 4.58 -13.36
CA TRP A 91 -6.44 4.32 -11.92
C TRP A 91 -5.02 3.88 -11.56
N THR A 92 -4.04 4.72 -11.86
CA THR A 92 -2.65 4.42 -11.50
C THR A 92 -2.48 4.41 -9.99
N TRP A 93 -1.66 3.50 -9.47
CA TRP A 93 -1.48 3.35 -8.02
C TRP A 93 -1.12 4.66 -7.33
N GLY A 94 -0.10 5.36 -7.81
CA GLY A 94 0.33 6.62 -7.23
C GLY A 94 -0.73 7.72 -7.22
N ARG A 95 -1.73 7.65 -8.13
CA ARG A 95 -2.85 8.59 -8.15
C ARG A 95 -3.94 8.22 -7.14
N VAL A 96 -4.25 6.93 -7.01
CA VAL A 96 -5.36 6.47 -6.16
C VAL A 96 -4.93 6.19 -4.72
N ALA A 97 -3.64 6.03 -4.49
CA ALA A 97 -3.06 5.80 -3.17
C ALA A 97 -1.75 6.62 -2.98
N PRO A 98 -1.80 7.97 -3.10
CA PRO A 98 -0.62 8.79 -2.89
C PRO A 98 -0.18 8.76 -1.44
N ALA A 99 1.13 8.90 -1.20
CA ALA A 99 1.67 9.08 0.13
C ALA A 99 1.41 10.51 0.64
N LYS A 100 1.02 10.61 1.89
CA LYS A 100 0.91 11.88 2.61
C LYS A 100 1.33 11.68 4.06
N PRO A 101 2.64 11.63 4.35
CA PRO A 101 3.12 11.56 5.72
C PRO A 101 2.62 12.74 6.54
N ASN A 102 1.94 12.44 7.65
CA ASN A 102 1.45 13.45 8.56
C ASN A 102 2.50 13.75 9.61
N HIS A 103 2.58 15.00 10.05
CA HIS A 103 3.36 15.34 11.23
C HIS A 103 2.77 14.65 12.48
N LEU A 104 3.62 14.22 13.41
CA LEU A 104 3.20 13.49 14.61
C LEU A 104 2.09 14.23 15.38
N LEU A 105 2.24 15.53 15.56
CA LEU A 105 1.27 16.38 16.25
C LEU A 105 0.14 16.91 15.33
N ARG A 106 0.02 16.39 14.10
CA ARG A 106 -1.01 16.80 13.13
C ARG A 106 -0.98 18.29 12.76
N LEU A 107 0.16 18.94 12.89
CA LEU A 107 0.34 20.33 12.51
C LEU A 107 0.43 20.43 10.97
N ALA A 108 -0.52 21.11 10.34
CA ALA A 108 -0.65 21.17 8.89
C ALA A 108 0.60 21.74 8.18
N GLY A 109 1.22 22.80 8.73
CA GLY A 109 2.42 23.40 8.16
C GLY A 109 3.69 22.53 8.25
N PHE A 110 3.63 21.42 9.00
CA PHE A 110 4.72 20.45 9.16
C PHE A 110 4.49 19.15 8.38
N ALA A 111 3.30 18.95 7.82
CA ALA A 111 3.01 17.75 7.02
C ALA A 111 3.65 17.84 5.64
N ALA A 112 4.10 16.70 5.12
CA ALA A 112 4.58 16.61 3.75
C ALA A 112 3.42 16.81 2.75
N LEU A 113 3.74 17.30 1.56
CA LEU A 113 2.79 17.37 0.46
C LEU A 113 2.44 15.94 -0.02
N GLU A 114 1.26 15.81 -0.59
CA GLU A 114 0.82 14.57 -1.20
C GLU A 114 1.65 14.27 -2.46
N MET A 115 2.23 13.06 -2.53
CA MET A 115 3.03 12.61 -3.66
C MET A 115 2.63 11.22 -4.13
N PRO A 116 2.62 10.96 -5.44
CA PRO A 116 2.47 9.61 -5.96
C PRO A 116 3.64 8.74 -5.49
N ILE A 117 3.32 7.54 -5.02
CA ILE A 117 4.32 6.50 -4.70
C ILE A 117 3.92 5.19 -5.34
N ASP A 118 4.90 4.34 -5.58
CA ASP A 118 4.68 2.94 -5.95
C ASP A 118 4.71 2.05 -4.70
N GLY A 119 4.19 0.83 -4.88
CA GLY A 119 4.15 -0.15 -3.82
C GLY A 119 2.78 -0.24 -3.15
N GLY A 120 2.60 -1.25 -2.31
CA GLY A 120 1.37 -1.54 -1.62
C GLY A 120 1.59 -2.69 -0.64
N ARG A 121 0.50 -3.19 -0.06
CA ARG A 121 0.56 -4.32 0.85
C ARG A 121 1.17 -5.54 0.15
N GLY A 122 2.14 -6.18 0.77
CA GLY A 122 2.80 -7.36 0.22
C GLY A 122 3.83 -7.10 -0.88
N THR A 123 4.24 -5.84 -1.10
CA THR A 123 5.30 -5.46 -2.03
C THR A 123 6.60 -5.11 -1.31
N LEU A 124 7.71 -4.97 -2.07
CA LEU A 124 9.01 -4.55 -1.52
C LEU A 124 8.99 -3.11 -0.97
N ASN A 125 8.02 -2.31 -1.39
CA ASN A 125 7.76 -0.99 -0.85
C ASN A 125 6.39 -0.99 -0.14
N PRO A 126 6.28 -1.61 1.03
CA PRO A 126 5.00 -1.77 1.71
C PRO A 126 4.46 -0.43 2.17
N SER A 127 3.20 -0.17 1.83
CA SER A 127 2.45 0.96 2.35
C SER A 127 1.04 0.49 2.75
N VAL A 128 0.39 1.24 3.62
CA VAL A 128 -1.00 0.94 3.94
C VAL A 128 -1.85 1.23 2.71
N SER A 129 -2.55 0.21 2.22
CA SER A 129 -3.49 0.35 1.11
C SER A 129 -4.77 1.07 1.60
N SER A 130 -4.70 2.36 1.66
CA SER A 130 -5.84 3.24 1.94
C SER A 130 -5.93 4.29 0.84
N LYS A 131 -7.00 5.07 0.83
CA LYS A 131 -7.14 6.22 -0.09
C LYS A 131 -5.95 7.18 -0.02
N ARG A 132 -5.20 7.14 1.09
CA ARG A 132 -3.94 7.85 1.31
C ARG A 132 -3.02 6.95 2.09
N ALA A 133 -1.85 6.66 1.55
CA ALA A 133 -0.81 5.95 2.26
C ALA A 133 -0.21 6.89 3.33
N ASN A 134 -0.69 6.75 4.56
CA ASN A 134 -0.19 7.52 5.70
C ASN A 134 0.96 6.80 6.42
N PHE A 135 1.24 5.57 6.02
CA PHE A 135 2.25 4.71 6.60
C PHE A 135 3.01 4.02 5.47
N GLY A 136 4.31 4.01 5.57
CA GLY A 136 5.21 3.38 4.60
C GLY A 136 6.56 3.10 5.21
N ALA A 137 7.50 2.62 4.40
CA ALA A 137 8.87 2.39 4.83
C ALA A 137 9.53 3.71 5.27
N SER A 138 9.82 3.85 6.58
CA SER A 138 10.52 5.03 7.10
C SER A 138 12.03 5.02 6.80
N TRP A 139 12.58 3.87 6.46
CA TRP A 139 13.97 3.68 6.07
C TRP A 139 14.04 2.68 4.93
N ARG A 140 14.68 3.05 3.85
CA ARG A 140 15.01 2.16 2.74
C ARG A 140 16.50 2.09 2.62
N MET A 141 17.04 0.86 2.59
CA MET A 141 18.47 0.64 2.54
C MET A 141 18.78 -0.57 1.64
N VAL A 142 19.79 -0.41 0.82
CA VAL A 142 20.43 -1.49 0.06
C VAL A 142 21.90 -1.50 0.41
N VAL A 143 22.41 -2.67 0.75
CA VAL A 143 23.83 -2.88 1.04
C VAL A 143 24.39 -3.86 0.02
N GLU A 144 25.33 -3.39 -0.76
CA GLU A 144 26.12 -4.26 -1.65
C GLU A 144 27.25 -4.87 -0.83
N MET A 145 27.15 -6.19 -0.60
CA MET A 145 28.11 -6.94 0.20
C MET A 145 29.30 -7.33 -0.66
N ASP A 146 30.34 -6.54 -0.58
CA ASP A 146 31.64 -6.80 -1.23
C ASP A 146 32.75 -6.65 -0.18
N THR A 147 34.01 -6.82 -0.58
CA THR A 147 35.19 -6.53 0.26
C THR A 147 35.14 -5.11 0.83
N GLU A 148 34.56 -4.18 0.09
CA GLU A 148 34.21 -2.85 0.50
C GLU A 148 32.68 -2.63 0.37
N PRO A 149 31.91 -2.85 1.43
CA PRO A 149 30.47 -2.69 1.37
C PRO A 149 30.05 -1.26 0.98
N ARG A 150 29.12 -1.19 0.02
CA ARG A 150 28.50 0.07 -0.40
C ARG A 150 27.08 0.14 0.14
N ILE A 151 26.76 1.22 0.83
CA ILE A 151 25.46 1.42 1.44
C ILE A 151 24.73 2.53 0.70
N HIS A 152 23.49 2.24 0.33
CA HIS A 152 22.57 3.19 -0.27
C HIS A 152 21.31 3.27 0.60
N ALA A 153 20.90 4.47 0.99
CA ALA A 153 19.76 4.63 1.86
C ALA A 153 18.99 5.94 1.61
N VAL A 154 17.73 5.95 2.01
CA VAL A 154 16.89 7.14 2.03
C VAL A 154 15.82 7.04 3.11
N TYR A 155 15.41 8.17 3.66
CA TYR A 155 14.26 8.30 4.55
C TYR A 155 13.37 9.47 4.08
N PRO A 156 12.08 9.52 4.46
CA PRO A 156 11.09 10.46 3.89
C PRO A 156 11.16 11.88 4.45
N GLY A 157 12.18 12.20 5.22
CA GLY A 157 12.36 13.52 5.82
C GLY A 157 13.55 14.27 5.21
N GLY A 158 14.07 15.18 6.00
CA GLY A 158 15.30 15.91 5.74
C GLY A 158 16.14 16.05 7.02
N GLN A 159 17.22 16.79 6.97
CA GLN A 159 18.13 16.94 8.11
C GLN A 159 17.69 18.02 9.10
N SER A 160 16.68 18.82 8.77
CA SER A 160 16.21 19.91 9.64
C SER A 160 14.85 19.58 10.27
N GLY A 161 14.67 19.91 11.52
CA GLY A 161 13.37 19.92 12.21
C GLY A 161 12.56 21.20 11.95
N ASN A 162 13.11 22.19 11.26
CA ASN A 162 12.43 23.46 10.97
C ASN A 162 11.75 23.40 9.61
N PRO A 163 10.41 23.52 9.51
CA PRO A 163 9.67 23.46 8.26
C PRO A 163 9.99 24.62 7.29
N ALA A 164 10.55 25.72 7.77
CA ALA A 164 11.02 26.83 6.92
C ALA A 164 12.40 26.56 6.28
N SER A 165 13.08 25.49 6.69
CA SER A 165 14.38 25.12 6.12
C SER A 165 14.20 24.35 4.82
N SER A 166 15.04 24.65 3.82
CA SER A 166 15.14 23.85 2.59
C SER A 166 15.55 22.39 2.85
N ARG A 167 16.10 22.10 4.04
CA ARG A 167 16.50 20.76 4.49
C ARG A 167 15.42 20.01 5.27
N TYR A 168 14.19 20.53 5.32
CA TYR A 168 13.11 19.88 6.07
C TYR A 168 12.57 18.62 5.37
N LEU A 169 12.37 18.68 4.05
CA LEU A 169 11.81 17.60 3.24
C LEU A 169 12.65 17.32 1.98
N ASP A 170 13.92 17.66 1.98
CA ASP A 170 14.78 17.54 0.79
C ASP A 170 14.98 16.10 0.31
N ARG A 171 14.75 15.09 1.14
CA ARG A 171 14.81 13.67 0.79
C ARG A 171 13.45 13.05 0.43
N TYR A 172 12.35 13.79 0.64
CA TYR A 172 11.02 13.23 0.47
C TYR A 172 10.73 12.82 -0.98
N ALA A 173 11.11 13.63 -1.95
CA ALA A 173 10.94 13.30 -3.36
C ALA A 173 11.77 12.08 -3.77
N MET A 174 13.01 11.95 -3.32
CA MET A 174 13.86 10.79 -3.54
C MET A 174 13.21 9.52 -2.96
N TRP A 175 12.75 9.62 -1.71
CA TRP A 175 12.06 8.52 -1.05
C TRP A 175 10.79 8.09 -1.82
N ALA A 176 9.97 9.03 -2.28
CA ALA A 176 8.75 8.76 -3.02
C ALA A 176 9.03 8.06 -4.36
N ASN A 177 10.11 8.44 -5.04
CA ASN A 177 10.54 7.90 -6.33
C ASN A 177 11.42 6.62 -6.21
N GLY A 178 11.65 6.12 -5.00
CA GLY A 178 12.49 4.93 -4.79
C GLY A 178 13.98 5.16 -5.04
N GLN A 179 14.42 6.41 -5.07
CA GLN A 179 15.83 6.77 -5.22
C GLN A 179 16.56 6.66 -3.88
N LEU A 180 17.82 6.28 -3.92
CA LEU A 180 18.67 6.10 -2.75
C LEU A 180 19.91 6.98 -2.87
N ASP A 181 20.37 7.52 -1.74
CA ASP A 181 21.66 8.18 -1.61
C ASP A 181 22.74 7.20 -1.23
N SER A 182 23.97 7.48 -1.65
CA SER A 182 25.14 6.75 -1.17
C SER A 182 25.48 7.21 0.25
N VAL A 183 25.52 6.29 1.18
CA VAL A 183 25.92 6.53 2.56
C VAL A 183 27.42 6.28 2.70
N ARG A 184 28.16 7.30 3.07
CA ARG A 184 29.60 7.13 3.34
C ARG A 184 29.80 6.31 4.63
N THR A 185 30.69 5.35 4.56
CA THR A 185 31.13 4.53 5.69
C THR A 185 32.61 4.82 5.97
N PRO A 186 32.93 5.91 6.71
CA PRO A 186 34.32 6.22 6.99
C PRO A 186 34.94 5.12 7.85
N ARG A 187 36.13 4.65 7.46
CA ARG A 187 36.86 3.55 8.10
C ARG A 187 38.05 4.04 8.92
N SER A 188 38.41 5.31 8.76
CA SER A 188 39.55 5.92 9.45
C SER A 188 39.24 7.35 9.87
N ALA A 189 39.98 7.89 10.83
CA ALA A 189 39.88 9.30 11.20
C ALA A 189 40.20 10.25 10.04
N LYS A 190 41.01 9.80 9.06
CA LYS A 190 41.32 10.57 7.86
C LYS A 190 40.12 10.67 6.91
N ASP A 191 39.33 9.60 6.80
CA ASP A 191 38.13 9.56 5.98
C ASP A 191 37.03 10.45 6.56
N LEU A 192 36.95 10.54 7.93
CA LEU A 192 36.06 11.47 8.62
C LEU A 192 36.41 12.92 8.34
N ALA A 193 37.70 13.27 8.42
CA ALA A 193 38.18 14.64 8.17
C ALA A 193 38.00 15.11 6.71
N ALA A 194 37.84 14.18 5.76
CA ALA A 194 37.57 14.48 4.35
C ALA A 194 36.07 14.61 4.02
N SER A 195 35.19 14.46 5.02
CA SER A 195 33.72 14.49 4.83
C SER A 195 33.06 15.81 5.23
N ASP A 196 33.81 16.75 5.79
CA ASP A 196 33.41 18.13 6.05
C ASP A 196 33.69 19.01 4.82
#